data_35d42d5cc7f2eaccc37e22ed2106e6dd
#
_entry.id   35d42d5cc7f2eaccc37e22ed2106e6dd
#
_cell.length_a   1.000
_cell.length_b   1.000
_cell.length_c   1.000
_cell.angle_alpha   90.00
_cell.angle_beta   90.00
_cell.angle_gamma   90.00
#
_symmetry.space_group_name_H-M   'P 1'
#
loop_
_entity.id
_entity.type
_entity.pdbx_description
1 polymer ?
#
loop_
_entity_poly.entity_id
_entity_poly.type
_entity_poly.pdbx_seq_one_letter_code
_entity_poly.pdbx_strand_id
1 'polypeptide(L)'
;MNKKVKNDMGNELIRIFEYNKPQHAIIVILFKGRRLPKYCAPMPRNPGPKINISLNNDLSEIYFSALKENASIKDGAILIQLDRGIPILRGFSYRLFPPLLKTSRLKNMGSGYNSSLDFSVVKRVICVYFINKNGVKKFTKGKEKALFKLKANKLHKFKHIMENPGNK
;
A
#
# COMPACT_ATOMS: atom_id res chain seq x y z
N MET A 1 15.92 -14.10 0.42
CA MET A 1 14.53 -13.72 0.12
C MET A 1 14.29 -13.84 -1.37
N ASN A 2 13.30 -14.61 -1.78
CA ASN A 2 13.07 -14.97 -3.19
C ASN A 2 12.69 -13.71 -4.00
N LYS A 3 13.47 -13.40 -5.04
CA LYS A 3 13.30 -12.22 -5.90
C LYS A 3 11.92 -12.24 -6.61
N LYS A 4 11.40 -13.44 -6.87
CA LYS A 4 10.10 -13.69 -7.47
C LYS A 4 8.95 -13.12 -6.62
N VAL A 5 8.85 -13.44 -5.32
CA VAL A 5 7.76 -12.97 -4.44
C VAL A 5 7.70 -11.44 -4.33
N LYS A 6 8.86 -10.77 -4.39
CA LYS A 6 8.89 -9.29 -4.39
C LYS A 6 8.34 -8.68 -5.67
N ASN A 7 8.61 -9.32 -6.80
CA ASN A 7 8.11 -8.83 -8.09
C ASN A 7 6.60 -9.05 -8.21
N ASP A 8 6.11 -10.20 -7.73
CA ASP A 8 4.69 -10.52 -7.78
C ASP A 8 3.86 -9.54 -6.92
N MET A 9 4.33 -9.24 -5.69
CA MET A 9 3.67 -8.23 -4.84
C MET A 9 3.70 -6.83 -5.46
N GLY A 10 4.79 -6.45 -6.12
CA GLY A 10 4.88 -5.16 -6.82
C GLY A 10 3.86 -5.04 -7.95
N ASN A 11 3.68 -6.11 -8.70
CA ASN A 11 2.70 -6.17 -9.80
C ASN A 11 1.25 -6.11 -9.28
N GLU A 12 0.93 -6.82 -8.19
CA GLU A 12 -0.38 -6.72 -7.55
C GLU A 12 -0.71 -5.30 -7.08
N LEU A 13 0.27 -4.59 -6.53
CA LEU A 13 0.07 -3.21 -6.09
C LEU A 13 -0.10 -2.25 -7.27
N ILE A 14 0.54 -2.52 -8.41
CA ILE A 14 0.30 -1.76 -9.64
C ILE A 14 -1.12 -2.02 -10.14
N ARG A 15 -1.63 -3.27 -10.11
CA ARG A 15 -3.02 -3.58 -10.45
C ARG A 15 -4.02 -2.84 -9.56
N ILE A 16 -3.81 -2.81 -8.23
CA ILE A 16 -4.63 -2.00 -7.32
C ILE A 16 -4.68 -0.54 -7.77
N PHE A 17 -3.53 0.00 -8.19
CA PHE A 17 -3.44 1.37 -8.69
C PHE A 17 -4.17 1.57 -10.01
N GLU A 18 -4.03 0.65 -10.97
CA GLU A 18 -4.63 0.75 -12.30
C GLU A 18 -6.14 0.58 -12.27
N TYR A 19 -6.61 -0.37 -11.46
CA TYR A 19 -8.04 -0.68 -11.35
C TYR A 19 -8.84 0.43 -10.66
N ASN A 20 -8.25 1.05 -9.66
CA ASN A 20 -8.96 2.06 -8.86
C ASN A 20 -7.99 3.19 -8.49
N LYS A 21 -7.76 4.11 -9.41
CA LYS A 21 -6.91 5.30 -9.16
C LYS A 21 -7.22 5.85 -7.76
N PRO A 22 -6.44 5.51 -6.72
CA PRO A 22 -6.87 5.72 -5.34
C PRO A 22 -6.97 7.22 -5.07
N GLN A 23 -8.15 7.65 -4.68
CA GLN A 23 -8.38 9.03 -4.22
C GLN A 23 -7.69 9.28 -2.87
N HIS A 24 -7.33 8.22 -2.16
CA HIS A 24 -6.61 8.23 -0.88
C HIS A 24 -5.33 7.40 -0.97
N ALA A 25 -4.40 7.65 -0.07
CA ALA A 25 -3.18 6.87 -0.01
C ALA A 25 -3.44 5.46 0.57
N ILE A 26 -2.87 4.43 -0.05
CA ILE A 26 -2.87 3.07 0.44
C ILE A 26 -1.46 2.72 0.89
N ILE A 27 -1.32 2.22 2.11
CA ILE A 27 -0.04 1.80 2.69
C ILE A 27 -0.05 0.29 2.86
N VAL A 28 0.94 -0.40 2.29
CA VAL A 28 1.09 -1.85 2.43
C VAL A 28 2.45 -2.16 3.03
N ILE A 29 2.47 -2.86 4.16
CA ILE A 29 3.67 -3.21 4.89
C ILE A 29 3.95 -4.69 4.71
N LEU A 30 5.11 -5.01 4.12
CA LEU A 30 5.64 -6.36 4.05
C LEU A 30 6.64 -6.56 5.19
N PHE A 31 6.40 -7.55 6.05
CA PHE A 31 7.26 -7.85 7.19
C PHE A 31 7.55 -9.35 7.33
N LYS A 32 8.51 -9.70 8.18
CA LYS A 32 8.89 -11.09 8.50
C LYS A 32 8.78 -11.38 10.00
N GLY A 33 8.60 -12.67 10.31
CA GLY A 33 8.52 -13.15 11.69
C GLY A 33 7.07 -13.28 12.19
N ARG A 34 6.87 -14.06 13.25
CA ARG A 34 5.53 -14.44 13.73
C ARG A 34 4.75 -13.29 14.39
N ARG A 35 5.45 -12.33 15.01
CA ARG A 35 4.82 -11.19 15.69
C ARG A 35 4.73 -10.01 14.74
N LEU A 36 3.67 -9.23 14.85
CA LEU A 36 3.51 -7.98 14.13
C LEU A 36 4.69 -7.03 14.41
N PRO A 37 5.01 -6.13 13.48
CA PRO A 37 5.99 -5.07 13.74
C PRO A 37 5.58 -4.22 14.95
N LYS A 38 6.56 -3.67 15.68
CA LYS A 38 6.28 -2.64 16.69
C LYS A 38 5.74 -1.36 16.01
N TYR A 39 5.14 -0.49 16.79
CA TYR A 39 4.64 0.82 16.34
C TYR A 39 3.51 0.76 15.31
N CYS A 40 2.68 -0.28 15.40
CA CYS A 40 1.39 -0.32 14.73
C CYS A 40 0.34 -0.93 15.65
N ALA A 41 -0.90 -0.46 15.52
CA ALA A 41 -2.05 -1.00 16.25
C ALA A 41 -3.26 -1.13 15.32
N PRO A 42 -4.08 -2.17 15.49
CA PRO A 42 -5.29 -2.32 14.71
C PRO A 42 -6.29 -1.19 15.05
N MET A 43 -6.96 -0.67 14.04
CA MET A 43 -8.16 0.12 14.20
C MET A 43 -9.34 -0.81 13.99
N PRO A 44 -10.18 -1.07 15.03
CA PRO A 44 -11.30 -1.99 14.91
C PRO A 44 -12.25 -1.59 13.79
N ARG A 45 -12.68 -2.57 13.00
CA ARG A 45 -13.65 -2.41 11.91
C ARG A 45 -14.76 -3.44 12.07
N ASN A 46 -16.00 -3.01 11.91
CA ASN A 46 -17.16 -3.89 11.97
C ASN A 46 -18.10 -3.56 10.79
N PRO A 47 -18.38 -4.52 9.89
CA PRO A 47 -17.76 -5.84 9.83
C PRO A 47 -16.27 -5.75 9.51
N GLY A 48 -15.49 -6.73 9.98
CA GLY A 48 -14.07 -6.89 9.69
C GLY A 48 -13.83 -7.87 8.54
N PRO A 49 -12.90 -7.59 7.61
CA PRO A 49 -12.59 -8.51 6.54
C PRO A 49 -11.85 -9.76 7.02
N LYS A 50 -11.88 -10.82 6.22
CA LYS A 50 -11.09 -12.02 6.48
C LYS A 50 -9.60 -11.71 6.51
N ILE A 51 -8.91 -12.24 7.51
CA ILE A 51 -7.46 -12.12 7.72
C ILE A 51 -6.84 -13.50 7.94
N ASN A 52 -5.51 -13.57 8.02
CA ASN A 52 -4.72 -14.81 8.16
C ASN A 52 -4.87 -15.75 6.95
N ILE A 53 -5.02 -15.19 5.77
CA ILE A 53 -5.13 -15.91 4.50
C ILE A 53 -3.84 -15.76 3.69
N SER A 54 -3.43 -16.84 3.02
CA SER A 54 -2.32 -16.80 2.07
C SER A 54 -2.74 -16.04 0.82
N LEU A 55 -1.84 -15.20 0.33
CA LEU A 55 -2.06 -14.41 -0.90
C LEU A 55 -1.45 -15.14 -2.10
N ASN A 56 -2.26 -15.42 -3.10
CA ASN A 56 -1.89 -16.08 -4.36
C ASN A 56 -2.08 -15.13 -5.56
N ASN A 57 -1.52 -13.92 -5.47
CA ASN A 57 -1.72 -12.83 -6.44
C ASN A 57 -3.17 -12.33 -6.53
N ASP A 58 -3.87 -12.33 -5.41
CA ASP A 58 -5.29 -11.97 -5.26
C ASP A 58 -5.52 -10.80 -4.28
N LEU A 59 -4.46 -10.12 -3.86
CA LEU A 59 -4.54 -9.00 -2.91
C LEU A 59 -5.49 -7.90 -3.40
N SER A 60 -5.51 -7.63 -4.71
CA SER A 60 -6.41 -6.63 -5.29
C SER A 60 -7.89 -6.99 -5.10
N GLU A 61 -8.25 -8.23 -5.39
CA GLU A 61 -9.62 -8.73 -5.23
C GLU A 61 -10.07 -8.72 -3.77
N ILE A 62 -9.20 -9.20 -2.88
CA ILE A 62 -9.44 -9.22 -1.43
C ILE A 62 -9.60 -7.79 -0.90
N TYR A 63 -8.75 -6.86 -1.33
CA TYR A 63 -8.83 -5.46 -0.90
C TYR A 63 -10.14 -4.80 -1.36
N PHE A 64 -10.55 -4.98 -2.61
CA PHE A 64 -11.78 -4.38 -3.11
C PHE A 64 -13.03 -5.03 -2.52
N SER A 65 -13.01 -6.35 -2.28
CA SER A 65 -14.08 -7.02 -1.54
C SER A 65 -14.22 -6.45 -0.13
N ALA A 66 -13.12 -6.31 0.58
CA ALA A 66 -13.09 -5.73 1.92
C ALA A 66 -13.61 -4.28 1.94
N LEU A 67 -13.29 -3.47 0.93
CA LEU A 67 -13.81 -2.11 0.80
C LEU A 67 -15.31 -2.05 0.55
N LYS A 68 -15.88 -3.02 -0.19
CA LYS A 68 -17.33 -3.13 -0.39
C LYS A 68 -18.05 -3.46 0.91
N GLU A 69 -17.47 -4.31 1.74
CA GLU A 69 -18.01 -4.68 3.04
C GLU A 69 -17.93 -3.51 4.04
N ASN A 70 -16.81 -2.80 4.05
CA ASN A 70 -16.56 -1.70 4.97
C ASN A 70 -15.63 -0.66 4.36
N ALA A 71 -16.17 0.47 3.90
CA ALA A 71 -15.40 1.53 3.26
C ALA A 71 -14.32 2.17 4.15
N SER A 72 -14.43 2.05 5.48
CA SER A 72 -13.43 2.59 6.41
C SER A 72 -12.13 1.77 6.48
N ILE A 73 -12.08 0.60 5.83
CA ILE A 73 -10.86 -0.21 5.67
C ILE A 73 -9.76 0.54 4.90
N LYS A 74 -10.12 1.51 4.06
CA LYS A 74 -9.17 2.39 3.38
C LYS A 74 -8.25 3.17 4.32
N ASP A 75 -8.69 3.41 5.56
CA ASP A 75 -7.91 4.14 6.55
C ASP A 75 -6.89 3.21 7.20
N GLY A 76 -5.65 3.64 7.24
CA GLY A 76 -4.54 2.89 7.84
C GLY A 76 -3.82 1.96 6.85
N ALA A 77 -2.97 1.10 7.41
CA ALA A 77 -2.10 0.24 6.64
C ALA A 77 -2.62 -1.20 6.52
N ILE A 78 -2.27 -1.85 5.42
CA ILE A 78 -2.43 -3.29 5.20
C ILE A 78 -1.14 -3.99 5.66
N LEU A 79 -1.25 -5.02 6.47
CA LEU A 79 -0.12 -5.80 6.95
C LEU A 79 -0.04 -7.15 6.25
N ILE A 80 1.08 -7.43 5.61
CA ILE A 80 1.38 -8.69 4.94
C ILE A 80 2.63 -9.28 5.55
N GLN A 81 2.49 -10.48 6.13
CA GLN A 81 3.60 -11.26 6.67
C GLN A 81 4.20 -12.12 5.55
N LEU A 82 5.52 -12.14 5.45
CA LEU A 82 6.21 -13.14 4.64
C LEU A 82 6.64 -14.30 5.55
N ASP A 83 5.95 -15.42 5.46
CA ASP A 83 6.28 -16.65 6.18
C ASP A 83 6.79 -17.72 5.21
N ARG A 84 8.05 -18.15 5.38
CA ARG A 84 8.74 -19.14 4.51
C ARG A 84 8.61 -18.85 3.01
N GLY A 85 8.50 -17.57 2.65
CA GLY A 85 8.33 -17.16 1.25
C GLY A 85 6.88 -16.99 0.80
N ILE A 86 5.90 -17.37 1.63
CA ILE A 86 4.47 -17.23 1.34
C ILE A 86 3.97 -15.92 1.94
N PRO A 87 3.36 -15.03 1.16
CA PRO A 87 2.73 -13.83 1.69
C PRO A 87 1.38 -14.18 2.36
N ILE A 88 1.20 -13.73 3.60
CA ILE A 88 -0.02 -13.95 4.40
C ILE A 88 -0.59 -12.58 4.77
N LEU A 89 -1.83 -12.34 4.45
CA LEU A 89 -2.55 -11.14 4.87
C LEU A 89 -2.83 -11.21 6.38
N ARG A 90 -2.27 -10.28 7.15
CA ARG A 90 -2.40 -10.26 8.61
C ARG A 90 -3.42 -9.24 9.11
N GLY A 91 -3.78 -8.27 8.29
CA GLY A 91 -4.84 -7.34 8.64
C GLY A 91 -4.89 -6.10 7.77
N PHE A 92 -5.99 -5.40 7.95
CA PHE A 92 -6.29 -4.09 7.36
C PHE A 92 -6.41 -3.03 8.46
N SER A 93 -6.39 -1.76 8.06
CA SER A 93 -6.66 -0.63 8.95
C SER A 93 -5.75 -0.57 10.18
N TYR A 94 -4.45 -0.70 9.99
CA TYR A 94 -3.50 -0.50 11.07
C TYR A 94 -3.02 0.94 11.13
N ARG A 95 -3.18 1.58 12.29
CA ARG A 95 -2.55 2.87 12.59
C ARG A 95 -1.05 2.67 12.76
N LEU A 96 -0.25 3.55 12.14
CA LEU A 96 1.21 3.55 12.24
C LEU A 96 1.68 4.72 13.10
N PHE A 97 2.59 4.46 14.02
CA PHE A 97 3.23 5.45 14.90
C PHE A 97 4.74 5.17 15.03
N PRO A 98 5.47 5.11 13.88
CA PRO A 98 6.89 4.82 13.90
C PRO A 98 7.67 5.90 14.66
N PRO A 99 8.82 5.54 15.25
CA PRO A 99 9.75 6.55 15.75
C PRO A 99 10.21 7.42 14.59
N LEU A 100 10.33 8.71 14.86
CA LEU A 100 10.72 9.69 13.84
C LEU A 100 12.17 9.45 13.41
N LEU A 101 12.40 9.33 12.11
CA LEU A 101 13.75 9.40 11.58
C LEU A 101 14.26 10.84 11.73
N LYS A 102 15.46 11.02 12.31
CA LYS A 102 16.10 12.33 12.46
C LYS A 102 16.44 12.98 11.10
N THR A 103 16.54 12.18 10.06
CA THR A 103 16.92 12.62 8.71
C THR A 103 15.68 12.75 7.82
N SER A 104 15.40 13.96 7.41
CA SER A 104 14.59 14.32 6.25
C SER A 104 13.11 13.96 6.27
N ARG A 105 12.34 14.57 7.17
CA ARG A 105 10.95 14.82 6.83
C ARG A 105 10.92 15.76 5.64
N LEU A 106 10.64 15.23 4.47
CA LEU A 106 10.40 16.06 3.30
C LEU A 106 9.13 16.87 3.59
N LYS A 107 9.31 18.17 3.80
CA LYS A 107 8.20 19.10 3.91
C LYS A 107 7.30 18.91 2.68
N ASN A 108 6.00 18.89 2.86
CA ASN A 108 4.97 18.81 1.79
C ASN A 108 4.71 17.43 1.16
N MET A 109 5.22 16.33 1.70
CA MET A 109 4.93 14.98 1.16
C MET A 109 3.70 14.29 1.77
N GLY A 110 3.08 14.89 2.78
CA GLY A 110 1.92 14.33 3.48
C GLY A 110 2.28 13.26 4.53
N SER A 111 1.36 13.07 5.50
CA SER A 111 1.57 12.17 6.64
C SER A 111 1.78 10.71 6.24
N GLY A 112 0.98 10.20 5.28
CA GLY A 112 1.09 8.81 4.81
C GLY A 112 2.45 8.48 4.19
N TYR A 113 3.02 9.41 3.42
CA TYR A 113 4.36 9.25 2.84
C TYR A 113 5.42 9.19 3.94
N ASN A 114 5.42 10.18 4.85
CA ASN A 114 6.41 10.26 5.93
C ASN A 114 6.30 9.04 6.87
N SER A 115 5.08 8.62 7.23
CA SER A 115 4.87 7.40 8.02
C SER A 115 5.38 6.15 7.31
N SER A 116 5.23 6.06 5.99
CA SER A 116 5.73 4.93 5.19
C SER A 116 7.26 4.89 5.17
N LEU A 117 7.90 6.04 5.01
CA LEU A 117 9.35 6.17 5.04
C LEU A 117 9.89 5.78 6.43
N ASP A 118 9.35 6.38 7.50
CA ASP A 118 9.76 6.11 8.87
C ASP A 118 9.49 4.64 9.26
N PHE A 119 8.36 4.07 8.86
CA PHE A 119 8.05 2.69 9.18
C PHE A 119 8.94 1.67 8.45
N SER A 120 9.54 2.05 7.33
CA SER A 120 10.43 1.19 6.54
C SER A 120 11.74 0.80 7.24
N VAL A 121 12.11 1.49 8.33
CA VAL A 121 13.28 1.16 9.17
C VAL A 121 12.93 0.35 10.41
N VAL A 122 11.65 0.13 10.70
CA VAL A 122 11.21 -0.64 11.85
C VAL A 122 11.72 -2.09 11.74
N LYS A 123 12.21 -2.62 12.86
CA LYS A 123 12.72 -4.00 12.91
C LYS A 123 11.69 -4.99 12.37
N ARG A 124 12.11 -5.93 11.53
CA ARG A 124 11.33 -6.95 10.82
C ARG A 124 10.54 -6.44 9.61
N VAL A 125 10.40 -5.15 9.40
CA VAL A 125 9.83 -4.63 8.16
C VAL A 125 10.83 -4.90 7.02
N ILE A 126 10.32 -5.49 5.95
CA ILE A 126 11.10 -5.78 4.73
C ILE A 126 11.04 -4.57 3.82
N CYS A 127 9.83 -4.06 3.60
CA CYS A 127 9.58 -2.82 2.87
C CYS A 127 8.16 -2.33 3.16
N VAL A 128 7.94 -1.06 2.83
CA VAL A 128 6.62 -0.42 2.83
C VAL A 128 6.32 0.04 1.41
N TYR A 129 5.15 -0.26 0.91
CA TYR A 129 4.64 0.30 -0.32
C TYR A 129 3.65 1.43 -0.01
N PHE A 130 3.75 2.48 -0.77
CA PHE A 130 2.88 3.64 -0.71
C PHE A 130 2.28 3.88 -2.07
N ILE A 131 0.97 3.84 -2.15
CA ILE A 131 0.20 3.99 -3.37
C ILE A 131 -0.62 5.25 -3.23
N ASN A 132 -0.57 6.13 -4.21
CA ASN A 132 -1.42 7.32 -4.29
C ASN A 132 -1.72 7.67 -5.75
N LYS A 133 -2.46 8.75 -6.00
CA LYS A 133 -2.81 9.20 -7.35
C LYS A 133 -1.63 9.39 -8.31
N ASN A 134 -0.41 9.54 -7.80
CA ASN A 134 0.80 9.77 -8.59
C ASN A 134 1.56 8.47 -8.93
N GLY A 135 1.18 7.34 -8.35
CA GLY A 135 1.81 6.06 -8.61
C GLY A 135 2.09 5.22 -7.38
N VAL A 136 3.00 4.28 -7.54
CA VAL A 136 3.43 3.31 -6.52
C VAL A 136 4.89 3.53 -6.17
N LYS A 137 5.15 3.74 -4.88
CA LYS A 137 6.49 3.89 -4.32
C LYS A 137 6.79 2.77 -3.34
N LYS A 138 8.05 2.42 -3.22
CA LYS A 138 8.55 1.43 -2.28
C LYS A 138 9.60 2.05 -1.38
N PHE A 139 9.45 1.88 -0.08
CA PHE A 139 10.41 2.28 0.92
C PHE A 139 11.11 1.06 1.51
N THR A 140 12.43 1.11 1.60
CA THR A 140 13.24 0.06 2.20
C THR A 140 14.39 0.69 2.97
N LYS A 141 14.46 0.45 4.27
CA LYS A 141 15.52 0.99 5.16
C LYS A 141 15.68 2.52 5.00
N GLY A 142 14.59 3.26 5.03
CA GLY A 142 14.59 4.72 4.90
C GLY A 142 14.90 5.26 3.50
N LYS A 143 14.93 4.41 2.46
CA LYS A 143 15.19 4.82 1.07
C LYS A 143 13.97 4.58 0.19
N GLU A 144 13.65 5.56 -0.66
CA GLU A 144 12.57 5.48 -1.64
C GLU A 144 13.05 4.86 -2.96
N LYS A 145 12.17 4.07 -3.60
CA LYS A 145 12.24 3.67 -5.00
C LYS A 145 10.86 3.79 -5.63
N ALA A 146 10.72 4.57 -6.69
CA ALA A 146 9.50 4.56 -7.49
C ALA A 146 9.40 3.24 -8.24
N LEU A 147 8.26 2.55 -8.13
CA LEU A 147 7.96 1.34 -8.90
C LEU A 147 7.13 1.68 -10.15
N PHE A 148 6.20 2.60 -10.00
CA PHE A 148 5.33 3.07 -11.06
C PHE A 148 5.05 4.56 -10.89
N LYS A 149 5.15 5.32 -11.96
CA LYS A 149 4.77 6.75 -12.01
C LYS A 149 3.77 6.95 -13.14
N LEU A 150 2.69 7.68 -12.87
CA LEU A 150 1.81 8.12 -13.94
C LEU A 150 2.56 9.14 -14.81
N LYS A 151 2.66 8.88 -16.11
CA LYS A 151 3.23 9.86 -17.03
C LYS A 151 2.21 11.01 -17.19
N ALA A 152 2.65 12.25 -17.00
CA ALA A 152 1.81 13.44 -17.06
C ALA A 152 0.98 13.55 -18.37
N ASN A 153 1.52 13.03 -19.48
CA ASN A 153 0.87 13.10 -20.80
C ASN A 153 -0.41 12.22 -20.95
N LYS A 154 -0.67 11.28 -20.05
CA LYS A 154 -1.93 10.52 -20.07
C LYS A 154 -3.08 11.28 -19.41
N LEU A 155 -2.81 12.25 -18.54
CA LEU A 155 -3.87 13.06 -17.89
C LEU A 155 -4.62 13.96 -18.88
N HIS A 156 -3.93 14.52 -19.89
CA HIS A 156 -4.57 15.37 -20.91
C HIS A 156 -5.52 14.60 -21.83
N LYS A 157 -5.17 13.36 -22.20
CA LYS A 157 -6.04 12.54 -23.08
C LYS A 157 -7.35 12.13 -22.41
N PHE A 158 -7.35 11.88 -21.10
CA PHE A 158 -8.57 11.50 -20.37
C PHE A 158 -9.49 12.69 -20.05
N LYS A 159 -8.97 13.88 -19.82
CA LYS A 159 -9.78 15.09 -19.66
C LYS A 159 -10.56 15.41 -20.94
N HIS A 160 -9.94 15.31 -22.09
CA HIS A 160 -10.59 15.59 -23.38
C HIS A 160 -11.72 14.61 -23.73
N ILE A 161 -11.67 13.36 -23.25
CA ILE A 161 -12.72 12.35 -23.49
C ILE A 161 -13.92 12.56 -22.56
N MET A 162 -13.70 13.10 -21.34
CA MET A 162 -14.76 13.37 -20.38
C MET A 162 -15.47 14.72 -20.59
N GLU A 163 -14.81 15.67 -21.25
CA GLU A 163 -15.37 17.00 -21.52
C GLU A 163 -16.14 17.08 -22.86
N ASN A 164 -16.05 16.07 -23.73
CA ASN A 164 -16.81 15.99 -24.98
C ASN A 164 -17.46 14.60 -25.19
N PRO A 165 -18.58 14.28 -24.50
CA PRO A 165 -19.34 13.04 -24.76
C PRO A 165 -20.35 13.16 -25.89
N GLY A 166 -20.20 14.09 -26.83
CA GLY A 166 -21.20 14.28 -27.85
C GLY A 166 -20.72 15.02 -29.07
N ASN A 167 -20.09 14.35 -30.01
CA ASN A 167 -20.15 14.65 -31.43
C ASN A 167 -19.77 13.38 -32.22
N LYS A 168 -20.76 12.58 -32.49
CA LYS A 168 -20.85 11.73 -33.67
C LYS A 168 -22.29 11.76 -34.15
#